data_7aeaabe0cef0b6ccd12f30e05f017646
#
_entry.id   7aeaabe0cef0b6ccd12f30e05f017646
#
_cell.length_a   1.000
_cell.length_b   1.000
_cell.length_c   1.000
_cell.angle_alpha   90.00
_cell.angle_beta   90.00
_cell.angle_gamma   90.00
#
_symmetry.space_group_name_H-M   'P 1'
#
loop_
_entity.id
_entity.type
_entity.pdbx_description
1 polymer ?
#
loop_
_entity_poly.entity_id
_entity_poly.type
_entity_poly.pdbx_seq_one_letter_code
_entity_poly.pdbx_strand_id
1 'polypeptide(L)'
;MIDDRYLAVTLEIVREVLPLGSVVELDPLYFKPSEKTDSPTLLVITGRFIAPKGYMTYFPYKGVVYPVGEVKANAHVHFTAPLIKKVIQRGYKDESELAFELMMKRELMLNRGMTSLEFSPKAMTQLQTELTKD
;
A
#
# COMPACT_ATOMS: atom_id res chain seq x y z
N MET A 1 -22.91 -7.07 13.58
CA MET A 1 -22.25 -6.70 12.31
C MET A 1 -21.34 -5.51 12.53
N ILE A 2 -20.09 -5.58 12.08
CA ILE A 2 -19.13 -4.49 12.24
C ILE A 2 -19.39 -3.44 11.14
N ASP A 3 -19.46 -2.17 11.54
CA ASP A 3 -19.58 -1.07 10.59
C ASP A 3 -18.31 -1.02 9.72
N ASP A 4 -18.48 -0.99 8.40
CA ASP A 4 -17.37 -0.98 7.45
C ASP A 4 -16.39 0.16 7.70
N ARG A 5 -16.92 1.34 8.04
CA ARG A 5 -16.08 2.51 8.33
C ARG A 5 -15.24 2.31 9.59
N TYR A 6 -15.85 1.75 10.63
CA TYR A 6 -15.13 1.45 11.86
C TYR A 6 -14.02 0.43 11.61
N LEU A 7 -14.35 -0.63 10.87
CA LEU A 7 -13.36 -1.66 10.53
C LEU A 7 -12.20 -1.07 9.73
N ALA A 8 -12.50 -0.23 8.73
CA ALA A 8 -11.47 0.40 7.91
C ALA A 8 -10.54 1.27 8.74
N VAL A 9 -11.09 2.08 9.65
CA VAL A 9 -10.29 2.94 10.54
C VAL A 9 -9.39 2.10 11.44
N THR A 10 -9.94 1.01 12.00
CA THR A 10 -9.18 0.13 12.88
C THR A 10 -8.01 -0.52 12.13
N LEU A 11 -8.26 -1.04 10.92
CA LEU A 11 -7.23 -1.66 10.10
C LEU A 11 -6.17 -0.64 9.70
N GLU A 12 -6.57 0.58 9.38
CA GLU A 12 -5.64 1.65 9.03
C GLU A 12 -4.70 1.98 10.17
N ILE A 13 -5.23 2.09 11.40
CA ILE A 13 -4.44 2.42 12.58
C ILE A 13 -3.37 1.35 12.83
N VAL A 14 -3.73 0.07 12.72
CA VAL A 14 -2.82 -1.04 13.05
C VAL A 14 -1.92 -1.44 11.87
N ARG A 15 -2.22 -0.95 10.66
CA ARG A 15 -1.46 -1.33 9.48
C ARG A 15 -0.01 -0.89 9.58
N GLU A 16 0.89 -1.84 9.36
CA GLU A 16 2.31 -1.54 9.25
C GLU A 16 2.58 -0.78 7.96
N VAL A 17 3.42 0.26 8.03
CA VAL A 17 3.85 1.02 6.86
C VAL A 17 5.32 0.76 6.64
N LEU A 18 5.67 0.26 5.46
CA LEU A 18 7.06 0.03 5.11
C LEU A 18 7.76 1.36 4.81
N PRO A 19 9.00 1.55 5.31
CA PRO A 19 9.75 2.78 5.06
C PRO A 19 10.19 2.94 3.61
N LEU A 20 10.54 4.15 3.22
CA LEU A 20 11.16 4.40 1.92
C LEU A 20 12.41 3.55 1.76
N GLY A 21 12.65 3.08 0.54
CA GLY A 21 13.79 2.25 0.24
C GLY A 21 13.60 0.78 0.55
N SER A 22 12.44 0.38 1.11
CA SER A 22 12.13 -1.04 1.30
C SER A 22 12.05 -1.71 -0.07
N VAL A 23 12.54 -2.94 -0.15
CA VAL A 23 12.50 -3.75 -1.36
C VAL A 23 11.49 -4.88 -1.15
N VAL A 24 10.52 -4.98 -2.04
CA VAL A 24 9.45 -5.98 -1.92
C VAL A 24 9.32 -6.77 -3.22
N GLU A 25 8.85 -8.02 -3.07
CA GLU A 25 8.49 -8.85 -4.21
C GLU A 25 6.97 -8.82 -4.35
N LEU A 26 6.47 -8.49 -5.55
CA LEU A 26 5.04 -8.48 -5.80
C LEU A 26 4.56 -9.88 -6.19
N ASP A 27 3.32 -10.18 -5.80
CA ASP A 27 2.70 -11.47 -6.11
C ASP A 27 2.32 -11.50 -7.59
N PRO A 28 2.82 -12.48 -8.37
CA PRO A 28 2.50 -12.57 -9.79
C PRO A 28 1.01 -12.83 -10.07
N LEU A 29 0.24 -13.27 -9.08
CA LEU A 29 -1.22 -13.42 -9.24
C LEU A 29 -1.90 -12.05 -9.42
N TYR A 30 -1.33 -11.00 -8.85
CA TYR A 30 -1.91 -9.66 -8.85
C TYR A 30 -1.13 -8.67 -9.70
N PHE A 31 0.11 -8.98 -10.02
CA PHE A 31 0.95 -8.12 -10.82
C PHE A 31 1.65 -8.97 -11.89
N LYS A 32 1.30 -8.72 -13.14
CA LYS A 32 1.87 -9.44 -14.28
C LYS A 32 2.72 -8.46 -15.06
N PRO A 33 4.04 -8.65 -15.08
CA PRO A 33 4.88 -7.81 -15.92
C PRO A 33 4.58 -8.07 -17.40
N SER A 34 4.82 -7.07 -18.25
CA SER A 34 4.55 -7.16 -19.68
C SER A 34 5.39 -8.22 -20.38
N GLU A 35 6.51 -8.59 -19.79
CA GLU A 35 7.39 -9.61 -20.33
C GLU A 35 7.33 -10.87 -19.49
N LYS A 36 7.30 -12.01 -20.15
CA LYS A 36 7.34 -13.29 -19.47
C LYS A 36 8.77 -13.51 -18.97
N THR A 37 8.91 -13.50 -17.67
CA THR A 37 10.19 -13.78 -17.03
C THR A 37 9.94 -14.72 -15.85
N ASP A 38 10.86 -15.62 -15.61
CA ASP A 38 10.82 -16.51 -14.46
C ASP A 38 11.36 -15.81 -13.21
N SER A 39 11.92 -14.63 -13.39
CA SER A 39 12.46 -13.86 -12.28
C SER A 39 11.33 -13.16 -11.51
N PRO A 40 11.41 -13.08 -10.17
CA PRO A 40 10.43 -12.34 -9.40
C PRO A 40 10.49 -10.86 -9.71
N THR A 41 9.34 -10.19 -9.64
CA THR A 41 9.28 -8.75 -9.80
C THR A 41 9.55 -8.09 -8.47
N LEU A 42 10.68 -7.37 -8.39
CA LEU A 42 11.06 -6.63 -7.18
C LEU A 42 10.82 -5.15 -7.40
N LEU A 43 10.31 -4.49 -6.36
CA LEU A 43 10.08 -3.04 -6.39
C LEU A 43 10.76 -2.39 -5.20
N VAL A 44 11.31 -1.21 -5.43
CA VAL A 44 11.83 -0.35 -4.37
C VAL A 44 10.76 0.69 -4.06
N ILE A 45 10.36 0.79 -2.80
CA ILE A 45 9.35 1.76 -2.38
C ILE A 45 9.95 3.17 -2.41
N THR A 46 9.35 4.05 -3.21
CA THR A 46 9.79 5.42 -3.39
C THR A 46 8.79 6.45 -2.88
N GLY A 47 7.58 6.02 -2.53
CA GLY A 47 6.57 6.92 -1.98
C GLY A 47 5.51 6.17 -1.20
N ARG A 48 4.83 6.89 -0.30
CA ARG A 48 3.73 6.37 0.51
C ARG A 48 2.63 7.41 0.58
N PHE A 49 1.43 6.97 0.94
CA PHE A 49 0.29 7.87 1.18
C PHE A 49 -0.01 8.76 -0.03
N ILE A 50 -0.09 8.14 -1.21
CA ILE A 50 -0.32 8.88 -2.47
C ILE A 50 -1.82 9.15 -2.62
N ALA A 51 -2.24 10.39 -2.38
CA ALA A 51 -3.65 10.78 -2.39
C ALA A 51 -3.99 11.51 -3.69
N PRO A 52 -4.58 10.82 -4.68
CA PRO A 52 -4.97 11.48 -5.92
C PRO A 52 -6.10 12.49 -5.66
N LYS A 53 -6.06 13.61 -6.37
CA LYS A 53 -7.09 14.64 -6.23
C LYS A 53 -8.46 14.10 -6.63
N GLY A 54 -9.46 14.34 -5.77
CA GLY A 54 -10.83 13.94 -6.06
C GLY A 54 -11.20 12.53 -5.66
N TYR A 55 -10.26 11.76 -5.10
CA TYR A 55 -10.52 10.41 -4.63
C TYR A 55 -10.73 10.37 -3.13
N MET A 56 -11.51 9.39 -2.67
CA MET A 56 -11.77 9.17 -1.24
C MET A 56 -10.83 8.16 -0.62
N THR A 57 -9.92 7.61 -1.42
CA THR A 57 -8.93 6.64 -0.97
C THR A 57 -7.55 7.06 -1.47
N TYR A 58 -6.51 6.58 -0.81
CA TYR A 58 -5.14 6.83 -1.22
C TYR A 58 -4.41 5.52 -1.50
N PHE A 59 -3.34 5.59 -2.30
CA PHE A 59 -2.46 4.45 -2.53
C PHE A 59 -1.41 4.41 -1.42
N PRO A 60 -1.28 3.30 -0.68
CA PRO A 60 -0.30 3.23 0.40
C PRO A 60 1.14 3.26 -0.09
N TYR A 61 1.41 2.73 -1.29
CA TYR A 61 2.77 2.62 -1.80
C TYR A 61 2.89 3.02 -3.25
N LYS A 62 4.07 3.57 -3.57
CA LYS A 62 4.54 3.80 -4.93
C LYS A 62 5.97 3.25 -4.99
N GLY A 63 6.33 2.60 -6.09
CA GLY A 63 7.66 2.04 -6.23
C GLY A 63 8.15 1.99 -7.66
N VAL A 64 9.44 1.70 -7.80
CA VAL A 64 10.08 1.51 -9.10
C VAL A 64 10.66 0.10 -9.17
N VAL A 65 10.74 -0.44 -10.38
CA VAL A 65 11.24 -1.81 -10.59
C VAL A 65 12.74 -1.86 -10.30
N TYR A 66 13.14 -2.81 -9.47
CA TYR A 66 14.55 -3.08 -9.20
C TYR A 66 15.09 -4.07 -10.25
N PRO A 67 16.29 -3.93 -10.77
CA PRO A 67 17.27 -2.87 -10.50
C PRO A 67 17.20 -1.68 -11.48
N VAL A 68 16.17 -1.65 -12.32
CA VAL A 68 16.06 -0.69 -13.42
C VAL A 68 15.87 0.74 -12.92
N GLY A 69 15.01 0.93 -11.92
CA GLY A 69 14.68 2.26 -11.44
C GLY A 69 13.80 3.03 -12.42
N GLU A 70 13.75 4.33 -12.26
CA GLU A 70 12.93 5.19 -13.11
C GLU A 70 13.78 5.74 -14.26
N VAL A 71 13.91 4.91 -15.33
CA VAL A 71 14.72 5.28 -16.51
C VAL A 71 13.98 6.20 -17.47
N LYS A 72 12.68 6.38 -17.28
CA LYS A 72 11.86 7.33 -18.03
C LYS A 72 10.78 7.88 -17.12
N ALA A 73 10.23 9.05 -17.47
CA ALA A 73 9.19 9.69 -16.68
C ALA A 73 8.00 8.74 -16.47
N ASN A 74 7.47 8.74 -15.25
CA ASN A 74 6.30 7.94 -14.86
C ASN A 74 6.51 6.42 -14.88
N ALA A 75 7.76 5.96 -14.86
CA ALA A 75 8.07 4.53 -14.77
C ALA A 75 7.99 4.05 -13.32
N HIS A 76 6.80 4.15 -12.73
CA HIS A 76 6.54 3.73 -11.35
C HIS A 76 5.21 2.99 -11.26
N VAL A 77 5.03 2.25 -10.17
CA VAL A 77 3.84 1.44 -9.93
C VAL A 77 3.25 1.82 -8.57
N HIS A 78 1.93 2.00 -8.53
CA HIS A 78 1.20 2.17 -7.28
C HIS A 78 0.65 0.80 -6.86
N PHE A 79 0.78 0.46 -5.58
CA PHE A 79 0.33 -0.84 -5.12
C PHE A 79 -0.10 -0.80 -3.65
N THR A 80 -0.80 -1.84 -3.24
CA THR A 80 -1.31 -1.99 -1.87
C THR A 80 -0.57 -3.13 -1.17
N ALA A 81 -0.69 -3.19 0.15
CA ALA A 81 -0.01 -4.21 0.94
C ALA A 81 -0.37 -5.65 0.51
N PRO A 82 -1.62 -5.98 0.19
CA PRO A 82 -1.95 -7.35 -0.25
C PRO A 82 -1.23 -7.82 -1.51
N LEU A 83 -0.71 -6.90 -2.33
CA LEU A 83 0.05 -7.28 -3.54
C LEU A 83 1.47 -7.71 -3.21
N ILE A 84 1.94 -7.45 -1.99
CA ILE A 84 3.30 -7.79 -1.57
C ILE A 84 3.33 -9.26 -1.15
N LYS A 85 4.10 -10.05 -1.87
CA LYS A 85 4.32 -11.45 -1.53
C LYS A 85 5.37 -11.61 -0.43
N LYS A 86 6.42 -10.78 -0.50
CA LYS A 86 7.55 -10.91 0.43
C LYS A 86 8.27 -9.58 0.56
N VAL A 87 8.67 -9.25 1.78
CA VAL A 87 9.56 -8.10 2.03
C VAL A 87 10.99 -8.62 1.98
N ILE A 88 11.74 -8.18 0.98
CA ILE A 88 13.13 -8.61 0.77
C ILE A 88 14.06 -7.88 1.74
N GLN A 89 13.87 -6.57 1.85
CA GLN A 89 14.69 -5.74 2.73
C GLN A 89 13.87 -4.54 3.18
N ARG A 90 13.90 -4.26 4.48
CA ARG A 90 13.25 -3.08 5.03
C ARG A 90 14.15 -1.88 4.89
N GLY A 91 13.57 -0.75 4.48
CA GLY A 91 14.30 0.50 4.39
C GLY A 91 14.63 1.09 5.77
N TYR A 92 15.38 2.18 5.75
CA TYR A 92 15.78 2.86 6.98
C TYR A 92 14.55 3.44 7.69
N LYS A 93 14.50 3.24 9.00
CA LYS A 93 13.40 3.73 9.83
C LYS A 93 13.95 4.26 11.15
N ASP A 94 13.51 5.47 11.52
CA ASP A 94 13.87 6.12 12.77
C ASP A 94 12.64 6.80 13.36
N GLU A 95 12.85 7.64 14.36
CA GLU A 95 11.77 8.36 15.02
C GLU A 95 11.05 9.32 14.07
N SER A 96 11.79 9.92 13.13
CA SER A 96 11.21 10.83 12.13
C SER A 96 10.25 10.10 11.21
N GLU A 97 10.59 8.88 10.82
CA GLU A 97 9.72 8.06 9.99
C GLU A 97 8.45 7.70 10.75
N LEU A 98 8.57 7.31 12.01
CA LEU A 98 7.40 6.97 12.83
C LEU A 98 6.48 8.18 12.99
N ALA A 99 7.06 9.35 13.26
CA ALA A 99 6.27 10.59 13.39
C ALA A 99 5.55 10.93 12.08
N PHE A 100 6.22 10.74 10.96
CA PHE A 100 5.64 10.96 9.63
C PHE A 100 4.45 10.02 9.38
N GLU A 101 4.61 8.73 9.67
CA GLU A 101 3.53 7.75 9.49
C GLU A 101 2.29 8.13 10.30
N LEU A 102 2.47 8.49 11.55
CA LEU A 102 1.37 8.87 12.43
C LEU A 102 0.71 10.17 11.96
N MET A 103 1.49 11.13 11.55
CA MET A 103 0.98 12.40 11.03
C MET A 103 0.15 12.19 9.76
N MET A 104 0.63 11.37 8.83
CA MET A 104 -0.08 11.12 7.58
C MET A 104 -1.35 10.34 7.79
N LYS A 105 -1.34 9.33 8.67
CA LYS A 105 -2.56 8.60 9.00
C LYS A 105 -3.61 9.52 9.60
N ARG A 106 -3.20 10.40 10.52
CA ARG A 106 -4.10 11.39 11.12
C ARG A 106 -4.67 12.33 10.06
N GLU A 107 -3.80 12.89 9.22
CA GLU A 107 -4.21 13.85 8.20
C GLU A 107 -5.21 13.24 7.23
N LEU A 108 -4.92 12.05 6.72
CA LEU A 108 -5.78 11.42 5.72
C LEU A 108 -7.08 10.90 6.34
N MET A 109 -7.02 10.21 7.46
CA MET A 109 -8.21 9.61 8.07
C MET A 109 -9.09 10.61 8.80
N LEU A 110 -8.51 11.39 9.70
CA LEU A 110 -9.29 12.26 10.58
C LEU A 110 -9.66 13.58 9.90
N ASN A 111 -8.72 14.19 9.17
CA ASN A 111 -8.97 15.49 8.57
C ASN A 111 -9.63 15.40 7.21
N ARG A 112 -9.34 14.35 6.43
CA ARG A 112 -9.84 14.21 5.05
C ARG A 112 -10.79 13.04 4.87
N GLY A 113 -10.96 12.19 5.88
CA GLY A 113 -11.87 11.04 5.81
C GLY A 113 -11.46 9.98 4.79
N MET A 114 -10.18 9.92 4.46
CA MET A 114 -9.65 8.97 3.46
C MET A 114 -9.07 7.73 4.13
N THR A 115 -9.25 6.58 3.48
CA THR A 115 -8.60 5.34 3.89
C THR A 115 -7.73 4.83 2.75
N SER A 116 -6.81 3.92 3.07
CA SER A 116 -6.02 3.24 2.04
C SER A 116 -6.96 2.53 1.06
N LEU A 117 -6.55 2.45 -0.20
CA LEU A 117 -7.30 1.76 -1.25
C LEU A 117 -7.64 0.32 -0.84
N GLU A 118 -6.74 -0.35 -0.13
CA GLU A 118 -6.97 -1.72 0.37
C GLU A 118 -8.14 -1.79 1.36
N PHE A 119 -8.54 -0.66 1.96
CA PHE A 119 -9.68 -0.55 2.88
C PHE A 119 -10.83 0.24 2.27
N SER A 120 -10.92 0.28 0.93
CA SER A 120 -12.04 0.92 0.24
C SER A 120 -13.36 0.21 0.58
N PRO A 121 -14.51 0.86 0.39
CA PRO A 121 -15.81 0.22 0.67
C PRO A 121 -15.97 -1.14 -0.02
N LYS A 122 -15.48 -1.26 -1.26
CA LYS A 122 -15.55 -2.53 -1.99
C LYS A 122 -14.70 -3.61 -1.32
N ALA A 123 -13.46 -3.25 -0.93
CA ALA A 123 -12.56 -4.18 -0.25
C ALA A 123 -13.13 -4.59 1.11
N MET A 124 -13.72 -3.64 1.85
CA MET A 124 -14.31 -3.93 3.16
C MET A 124 -15.51 -4.86 3.03
N THR A 125 -16.32 -4.69 1.99
CA THR A 125 -17.46 -5.57 1.73
C THR A 125 -16.98 -7.00 1.50
N GLN A 126 -15.92 -7.17 0.69
CA GLN A 126 -15.35 -8.48 0.45
C GLN A 126 -14.80 -9.11 1.73
N LEU A 127 -14.09 -8.33 2.55
CA LEU A 127 -13.55 -8.81 3.81
C LEU A 127 -14.65 -9.24 4.77
N GLN A 128 -15.71 -8.45 4.90
CA GLN A 128 -16.86 -8.80 5.73
C GLN A 128 -17.49 -10.11 5.28
N THR A 129 -17.62 -10.31 3.95
CA THR A 129 -18.15 -11.53 3.39
C THR A 129 -17.28 -12.73 3.77
N GLU A 130 -15.96 -12.58 3.68
CA GLU A 130 -15.05 -13.66 4.05
C GLU A 130 -15.10 -13.98 5.53
N LEU A 131 -15.22 -12.94 6.38
CA LEU A 131 -15.28 -13.13 7.83
C LEU A 131 -16.58 -13.84 8.27
N THR A 132 -17.64 -13.73 7.49
CA THR A 132 -18.93 -14.36 7.82
C THR A 132 -19.14 -15.72 7.14
N LYS A 133 -18.19 -16.18 6.36
CA LYS A 133 -18.24 -17.51 5.77
C LYS A 133 -17.91 -18.56 6.83
N ASP A 134 -18.68 -19.61 6.81
CA ASP A 134 -18.41 -20.79 7.65
C ASP A 134 -17.43 -21.73 6.98
#